data_66a20be848f7f51ec622b1194ababa35
#
_entry.id   66a20be848f7f51ec622b1194ababa35
#
_cell.length_a   1.000
_cell.length_b   1.000
_cell.length_c   1.000
_cell.angle_alpha   90.00
_cell.angle_beta   90.00
_cell.angle_gamma   90.00
#
_symmetry.space_group_name_H-M   'P 1'
#
loop_
_entity.id
_entity.type
_entity.pdbx_description
1 polymer ?
#
loop_
_entity_poly.entity_id
_entity_poly.type
_entity_poly.pdbx_seq_one_letter_code
_entity_poly.pdbx_strand_id
1 'polypeptide(L)'
;MGTLAVTNDFSAGTTIVASDMNQNFTDVETFVNSTPGVVQNDIVDAKGDIVAATGADAVSRLAVGTNGQVLKADSTAATGLVWAADSPTDATKLPLAGGAMTGAITTNS
;
A
#
# COMPACT_ATOMS: atom_id res chain seq x y z
N MET A 1 1.85 -16.20 2.03
CA MET A 1 2.45 -15.66 3.27
C MET A 1 3.64 -16.51 3.68
N GLY A 2 4.76 -15.87 4.02
CA GLY A 2 5.94 -16.58 4.50
C GLY A 2 5.75 -17.14 5.91
N THR A 3 6.43 -18.22 6.22
CA THR A 3 6.44 -18.81 7.55
C THR A 3 7.85 -18.76 8.09
N LEU A 4 8.02 -18.22 9.31
CA LEU A 4 9.31 -18.26 9.98
C LEU A 4 9.57 -19.69 10.47
N ALA A 5 10.71 -20.24 10.05
CA ALA A 5 11.19 -21.51 10.56
C ALA A 5 12.68 -21.38 10.89
N VAL A 6 13.08 -21.83 12.06
CA VAL A 6 14.47 -21.84 12.46
C VAL A 6 15.11 -23.17 12.06
N THR A 7 16.40 -23.14 11.67
CA THR A 7 17.12 -24.32 11.21
C THR A 7 17.38 -25.31 12.33
N ASN A 8 17.62 -24.82 13.55
CA ASN A 8 18.05 -25.68 14.65
C ASN A 8 17.02 -25.68 15.77
N ASP A 9 16.59 -26.88 16.14
CA ASP A 9 15.80 -27.13 17.34
C ASP A 9 16.71 -27.64 18.46
N PHE A 10 16.47 -27.16 19.67
CA PHE A 10 17.24 -27.57 20.84
C PHE A 10 16.37 -28.41 21.77
N SER A 11 16.94 -29.51 22.26
CA SER A 11 16.28 -30.40 23.23
C SER A 11 16.92 -30.21 24.62
N ALA A 12 16.13 -30.44 25.66
CA ALA A 12 16.65 -30.40 27.04
C ALA A 12 17.81 -31.40 27.22
N GLY A 13 18.88 -30.94 27.86
CA GLY A 13 20.06 -31.75 28.12
C GLY A 13 21.09 -31.82 26.99
N THR A 14 20.83 -31.17 25.86
CA THR A 14 21.82 -31.09 24.78
C THR A 14 22.69 -29.83 24.90
N THR A 15 23.92 -29.91 24.41
CA THR A 15 24.81 -28.76 24.34
C THR A 15 24.40 -27.86 23.17
N ILE A 16 24.22 -26.56 23.48
CA ILE A 16 23.95 -25.55 22.44
C ILE A 16 25.29 -24.99 21.97
N VAL A 17 25.57 -25.12 20.68
CA VAL A 17 26.78 -24.54 20.09
C VAL A 17 26.47 -23.17 19.48
N ALA A 18 27.46 -22.28 19.53
CA ALA A 18 27.30 -20.90 19.11
C ALA A 18 26.86 -20.78 17.64
N SER A 19 27.36 -21.66 16.76
CA SER A 19 26.99 -21.65 15.35
C SER A 19 25.50 -21.93 15.13
N ASP A 20 24.91 -22.82 15.93
CA ASP A 20 23.49 -23.17 15.82
C ASP A 20 22.61 -21.99 16.28
N MET A 21 23.00 -21.31 17.36
CA MET A 21 22.31 -20.10 17.82
C MET A 21 22.41 -18.98 16.80
N ASN A 22 23.61 -18.76 16.25
CA ASN A 22 23.81 -17.74 15.23
C ASN A 22 23.00 -18.05 13.96
N GLN A 23 22.88 -19.30 13.57
CA GLN A 23 22.06 -19.69 12.44
C GLN A 23 20.60 -19.37 12.67
N ASN A 24 20.08 -19.65 13.87
CA ASN A 24 18.68 -19.34 14.20
C ASN A 24 18.43 -17.83 14.18
N PHE A 25 19.36 -17.01 14.66
CA PHE A 25 19.25 -15.56 14.57
C PHE A 25 19.30 -15.08 13.12
N THR A 26 20.15 -15.68 12.29
CA THR A 26 20.19 -15.39 10.85
C THR A 26 18.88 -15.77 10.16
N ASP A 27 18.27 -16.87 10.55
CA ASP A 27 16.96 -17.30 10.02
C ASP A 27 15.87 -16.24 10.31
N VAL A 28 15.85 -15.73 11.54
CA VAL A 28 14.91 -14.66 11.95
C VAL A 28 15.20 -13.37 11.17
N GLU A 29 16.47 -12.99 11.09
CA GLU A 29 16.89 -11.79 10.37
C GLU A 29 16.50 -11.86 8.89
N THR A 30 16.76 -13.01 8.26
CA THR A 30 16.40 -13.22 6.87
C THR A 30 14.90 -13.18 6.66
N PHE A 31 14.13 -13.79 7.56
CA PHE A 31 12.67 -13.75 7.50
C PHE A 31 12.15 -12.30 7.56
N VAL A 32 12.64 -11.52 8.53
CA VAL A 32 12.19 -10.14 8.72
C VAL A 32 12.58 -9.24 7.55
N ASN A 33 13.80 -9.43 7.01
CA ASN A 33 14.35 -8.49 6.03
C ASN A 33 14.02 -8.84 4.57
N SER A 34 13.70 -10.09 4.27
CA SER A 34 13.57 -10.52 2.88
C SER A 34 12.30 -11.31 2.56
N THR A 35 11.47 -11.60 3.55
CA THR A 35 10.28 -12.42 3.34
C THR A 35 9.06 -11.54 3.09
N PRO A 36 8.19 -11.88 2.13
CA PRO A 36 7.01 -11.08 1.82
C PRO A 36 5.94 -11.09 2.92
N GLY A 37 6.17 -11.78 4.02
CA GLY A 37 5.22 -11.81 5.14
C GLY A 37 5.31 -10.64 6.12
N VAL A 38 6.34 -9.79 6.02
CA VAL A 38 6.56 -8.66 6.93
C VAL A 38 6.65 -7.38 6.13
N VAL A 39 5.78 -6.42 6.43
CA VAL A 39 5.88 -5.07 5.88
C VAL A 39 6.62 -4.21 6.90
N GLN A 40 7.79 -3.73 6.52
CA GLN A 40 8.59 -2.87 7.39
C GLN A 40 8.13 -1.43 7.24
N ASN A 41 8.22 -0.66 8.32
CA ASN A 41 7.75 0.72 8.32
C ASN A 41 8.63 1.67 7.51
N ASP A 42 9.83 1.26 7.13
CA ASP A 42 10.70 2.04 6.26
C ASP A 42 10.26 2.04 4.79
N ILE A 43 9.23 1.26 4.45
CA ILE A 43 8.61 1.36 3.13
C ILE A 43 7.96 2.73 2.91
N VAL A 44 7.50 3.39 3.98
CA VAL A 44 7.00 4.77 3.92
C VAL A 44 8.08 5.71 4.43
N ASP A 45 8.54 6.62 3.59
CA ASP A 45 9.66 7.50 3.90
C ASP A 45 9.28 8.99 3.90
N ALA A 46 8.03 9.29 3.63
CA ALA A 46 7.53 10.66 3.67
C ALA A 46 6.11 10.72 4.23
N LYS A 47 5.79 11.87 4.79
CA LYS A 47 4.46 12.14 5.33
C LYS A 47 3.40 12.02 4.22
N GLY A 48 2.38 11.22 4.47
CA GLY A 48 1.27 11.03 3.54
C GLY A 48 1.46 9.87 2.56
N ASP A 49 2.58 9.16 2.62
CA ASP A 49 2.78 7.97 1.82
C ASP A 49 1.78 6.87 2.20
N ILE A 50 1.43 6.05 1.23
CA ILE A 50 0.49 4.96 1.37
C ILE A 50 1.18 3.66 0.96
N VAL A 51 0.92 2.59 1.70
CA VAL A 51 1.31 1.24 1.29
C VAL A 51 0.17 0.64 0.48
N ALA A 52 0.44 0.32 -0.78
CA ALA A 52 -0.55 -0.23 -1.70
C ALA A 52 -0.05 -1.53 -2.30
N ALA A 53 -0.98 -2.41 -2.66
CA ALA A 53 -0.63 -3.67 -3.29
C ALA A 53 -0.35 -3.47 -4.79
N THR A 54 0.68 -4.13 -5.29
CA THR A 54 0.96 -4.23 -6.73
C THR A 54 0.52 -5.56 -7.30
N GLY A 55 0.09 -6.48 -6.45
CA GLY A 55 -0.39 -7.80 -6.79
C GLY A 55 -0.68 -8.58 -5.52
N ALA A 56 -1.00 -9.86 -5.64
CA ALA A 56 -1.18 -10.72 -4.49
C ALA A 56 0.14 -10.83 -3.70
N ASP A 57 0.06 -10.64 -2.39
CA ASP A 57 1.21 -10.73 -1.47
C ASP A 57 2.38 -9.79 -1.83
N ALA A 58 2.12 -8.73 -2.59
CA ALA A 58 3.13 -7.76 -2.99
C ALA A 58 2.68 -6.35 -2.61
N VAL A 59 3.54 -5.61 -1.94
CA VAL A 59 3.27 -4.23 -1.52
C VAL A 59 4.33 -3.29 -2.07
N SER A 60 3.93 -2.05 -2.28
CA SER A 60 4.83 -0.97 -2.68
C SER A 60 4.35 0.34 -2.08
N ARG A 61 5.26 1.29 -2.00
CA ARG A 61 4.92 2.64 -1.57
C ARG A 61 4.24 3.40 -2.71
N LEU A 62 3.14 4.05 -2.40
CA LEU A 62 2.58 5.09 -3.23
C LEU A 62 2.89 6.43 -2.57
N ALA A 63 3.76 7.21 -3.17
CA ALA A 63 4.12 8.52 -2.65
C ALA A 63 2.90 9.43 -2.60
N VAL A 64 2.84 10.32 -1.62
CA VAL A 64 1.76 11.28 -1.50
C VAL A 64 1.68 12.19 -2.73
N GLY A 65 0.47 12.54 -3.14
CA GLY A 65 0.23 13.48 -4.22
C GLY A 65 0.49 14.93 -3.82
N THR A 66 0.24 15.84 -4.74
CA THR A 66 0.34 17.28 -4.50
C THR A 66 -0.97 17.80 -3.90
N ASN A 67 -0.89 19.01 -3.31
CA ASN A 67 -2.05 19.63 -2.69
C ASN A 67 -3.23 19.71 -3.66
N GLY A 68 -4.41 19.34 -3.17
CA GLY A 68 -5.63 19.38 -3.96
C GLY A 68 -5.89 18.14 -4.81
N GLN A 69 -4.96 17.21 -4.88
CA GLN A 69 -5.20 15.94 -5.56
C GLN A 69 -6.04 14.99 -4.71
N VAL A 70 -6.78 14.12 -5.38
CA VAL A 70 -7.57 13.05 -4.79
C VAL A 70 -7.02 11.70 -5.25
N LEU A 71 -7.16 10.70 -4.39
CA LEU A 71 -6.76 9.33 -4.69
C LEU A 71 -7.86 8.66 -5.50
N LYS A 72 -7.51 8.13 -6.66
CA LYS A 72 -8.44 7.46 -7.57
C LYS A 72 -7.97 6.05 -7.90
N ALA A 73 -8.92 5.16 -8.14
CA ALA A 73 -8.61 3.85 -8.67
C ALA A 73 -8.23 3.95 -10.15
N ASP A 74 -7.17 3.25 -10.54
CA ASP A 74 -6.71 3.19 -11.93
C ASP A 74 -6.04 1.83 -12.15
N SER A 75 -6.70 0.96 -12.89
CA SER A 75 -6.21 -0.40 -13.12
C SER A 75 -4.94 -0.44 -13.99
N THR A 76 -4.58 0.66 -14.65
CA THR A 76 -3.35 0.75 -15.45
C THR A 76 -2.14 1.16 -14.62
N ALA A 77 -2.36 1.68 -13.41
CA ALA A 77 -1.29 2.01 -12.48
C ALA A 77 -0.78 0.74 -11.77
N ALA A 78 0.52 0.70 -11.48
CA ALA A 78 1.13 -0.47 -10.84
C ALA A 78 0.48 -0.83 -9.50
N THR A 79 0.08 0.17 -8.72
CA THR A 79 -0.60 -0.01 -7.43
C THR A 79 -2.13 -0.04 -7.55
N GLY A 80 -2.68 0.06 -8.76
CA GLY A 80 -4.12 0.20 -8.96
C GLY A 80 -4.69 1.53 -8.48
N LEU A 81 -3.84 2.45 -8.05
CA LEU A 81 -4.21 3.75 -7.48
C LEU A 81 -3.36 4.85 -8.10
N VAL A 82 -3.95 6.02 -8.27
CA VAL A 82 -3.26 7.20 -8.79
C VAL A 82 -3.79 8.46 -8.10
N TRP A 83 -2.91 9.43 -7.89
CA TRP A 83 -3.30 10.76 -7.47
C TRP A 83 -3.68 11.57 -8.71
N ALA A 84 -4.84 12.20 -8.68
CA ALA A 84 -5.35 12.99 -9.79
C ALA A 84 -5.94 14.30 -9.29
N ALA A 85 -5.99 15.30 -10.16
CA ALA A 85 -6.66 16.54 -9.83
C ALA A 85 -8.11 16.26 -9.46
N ASP A 86 -8.58 16.92 -8.39
CA ASP A 86 -10.01 16.99 -8.12
C ASP A 86 -10.66 17.78 -9.24
N SER A 87 -11.59 17.14 -9.94
CA SER A 87 -12.31 17.83 -11.01
C SER A 87 -13.56 18.45 -10.39
N PRO A 88 -13.57 19.76 -10.19
CA PRO A 88 -14.76 20.43 -9.68
C PRO A 88 -15.89 20.45 -10.72
N THR A 89 -15.56 20.12 -11.97
CA THR A 89 -16.55 20.09 -13.03
C THR A 89 -17.03 18.66 -13.26
N ASP A 90 -18.16 18.32 -12.68
CA ASP A 90 -18.91 17.14 -13.08
C ASP A 90 -19.80 17.57 -14.24
N ALA A 91 -19.55 17.00 -15.42
CA ALA A 91 -20.32 17.34 -16.63
C ALA A 91 -21.81 17.00 -16.50
N THR A 92 -22.17 16.21 -15.49
CA THR A 92 -23.56 15.85 -15.22
C THR A 92 -24.24 16.78 -14.22
N LYS A 93 -23.53 17.73 -13.65
CA LYS A 93 -24.07 18.66 -12.64
C LYS A 93 -23.86 20.09 -13.05
N LEU A 94 -24.86 20.92 -12.76
CA LEU A 94 -24.76 22.35 -12.96
C LEU A 94 -23.87 22.97 -11.86
N PRO A 95 -22.81 23.74 -12.20
CA PRO A 95 -22.01 24.41 -11.21
C PRO A 95 -22.83 25.34 -10.31
N LEU A 96 -22.43 25.46 -9.05
CA LEU A 96 -23.11 26.34 -8.09
C LEU A 96 -23.14 27.79 -8.55
N ALA A 97 -22.11 28.24 -9.27
CA ALA A 97 -22.05 29.59 -9.84
C ALA A 97 -22.90 29.78 -11.10
N GLY A 98 -23.58 28.71 -11.55
CA GLY A 98 -24.35 28.72 -12.79
C GLY A 98 -23.51 28.22 -13.96
N GLY A 99 -24.20 27.91 -15.06
CA GLY A 99 -23.58 27.42 -16.29
C GLY A 99 -24.57 27.32 -17.41
N ALA A 100 -24.08 27.03 -18.61
CA ALA A 100 -24.93 26.83 -19.78
C ALA A 100 -25.66 25.50 -19.68
N MET A 101 -26.93 25.50 -19.97
CA MET A 101 -27.77 24.31 -20.06
C MET A 101 -28.11 24.03 -21.51
N THR A 102 -27.99 22.77 -21.91
CA THR A 102 -28.32 22.34 -23.28
C THR A 102 -29.67 21.64 -23.39
N GLY A 103 -30.29 21.34 -22.27
CA GLY A 103 -31.57 20.69 -22.21
C GLY A 103 -32.64 21.56 -21.55
N ALA A 104 -33.91 21.14 -21.65
CA ALA A 104 -35.02 21.84 -21.05
C ALA A 104 -35.02 21.69 -19.54
N ILE A 105 -35.39 22.73 -18.82
CA ILE A 105 -35.67 22.70 -17.39
C ILE A 105 -37.18 22.40 -17.26
N THR A 106 -37.51 21.34 -16.53
CA THR A 106 -38.88 21.01 -16.18
C THR A 106 -39.10 21.21 -14.70
N THR A 107 -40.11 21.92 -14.33
CA THR A 107 -40.51 22.11 -12.94
C THR A 107 -41.82 21.38 -12.67
N ASN A 108 -41.87 20.68 -11.53
CA ASN A 108 -43.11 20.12 -11.03
C ASN A 108 -43.80 21.17 -10.16
N SER A 109 -44.95 21.58 -10.59
CA SER A 109 -45.74 22.56 -9.83
C SER A 109 -46.99 21.89 -9.24
#